data_2af098c93802f2bf31b4da7edac82c75
#
_entry.id   2af098c93802f2bf31b4da7edac82c75
#
_cell.length_a   1.000
_cell.length_b   1.000
_cell.length_c   1.000
_cell.angle_alpha   90.00
_cell.angle_beta   90.00
_cell.angle_gamma   90.00
#
_symmetry.space_group_name_H-M   'P 1'
#
loop_
_entity.id
_entity.type
_entity.pdbx_description
1 polymer ?
#
loop_
_entity_poly.entity_id
_entity_poly.type
_entity_poly.pdbx_seq_one_letter_code
_entity_poly.pdbx_strand_id
1 'polypeptide(L)'
;MLNAEIIRSAQEFLQQEALSGWLVYDYLSSNPVFKKIITPSGHVTRPCILFIPPTGSASLLCHHVDAGKFATESEKSSPLSNLQLHIYSHRTSFIESLKAILSGSSTVAMEYSPLNQLPRVSRVDAGTIELIQTLGIAVTSSENLMQYATQRWSQEQLQGHIKTAHKLGEIVNEAFDFIEERLSTSDANSGKPGSVNEFDIAEYIRIRFKEESLESPDGPIVSVNAHCSDPHYEPSLESSSPIKMGDWILIDLWARNSEVPDSIYADITWTAYVGDKVPEAQQKVFDIVISARDSALQYLKDSFLAGQQIQGWQVDTVARDYISGYGYADHFTHRLGHSINNTVHGEAVNLDNFETHDTRHIIQGIGFSIEPGIYLPEFGVRSEIDAYMSAQGPYATSPIQTEIVLIQPK
;
A
#
# COMPACT_ATOMS: atom_id res chain seq x y z
N MET A 1 7.44 8.53 20.81
CA MET A 1 7.74 9.94 20.45
C MET A 1 6.54 10.52 19.74
N LEU A 2 6.15 11.78 19.97
CA LEU A 2 5.01 12.43 19.34
C LEU A 2 5.39 12.94 17.93
N ASN A 3 4.64 12.57 16.90
CA ASN A 3 4.88 13.04 15.54
C ASN A 3 4.13 14.37 15.29
N ALA A 4 4.87 15.47 15.37
CA ALA A 4 4.32 16.81 15.24
C ALA A 4 3.82 17.15 13.83
N GLU A 5 4.39 16.53 12.80
CA GLU A 5 3.98 16.73 11.41
C GLU A 5 2.61 16.13 11.17
N ILE A 6 2.38 14.89 11.64
CA ILE A 6 1.06 14.25 11.56
C ILE A 6 0.01 15.07 12.29
N ILE A 7 0.32 15.58 13.51
CA ILE A 7 -0.64 16.40 14.26
C ILE A 7 -0.97 17.68 13.51
N ARG A 8 0.02 18.36 12.93
CA ARG A 8 -0.21 19.59 12.17
C ARG A 8 -1.08 19.33 10.94
N SER A 9 -0.75 18.29 10.17
CA SER A 9 -1.55 17.87 9.00
C SER A 9 -2.98 17.49 9.39
N ALA A 10 -3.15 16.79 10.51
CA ALA A 10 -4.48 16.47 11.02
C ALA A 10 -5.26 17.75 11.40
N GLN A 11 -4.63 18.71 12.07
CA GLN A 11 -5.27 19.97 12.44
C GLN A 11 -5.67 20.81 11.22
N GLU A 12 -4.84 20.83 10.17
CA GLU A 12 -5.18 21.48 8.89
C GLU A 12 -6.44 20.86 8.28
N PHE A 13 -6.50 19.54 8.20
CA PHE A 13 -7.67 18.82 7.68
C PHE A 13 -8.92 19.06 8.53
N LEU A 14 -8.81 18.99 9.87
CA LEU A 14 -9.92 19.21 10.79
C LEU A 14 -10.54 20.61 10.67
N GLN A 15 -9.71 21.64 10.40
CA GLN A 15 -10.18 23.00 10.14
C GLN A 15 -10.89 23.11 8.80
N GLN A 16 -10.38 22.46 7.75
CA GLN A 16 -10.98 22.44 6.41
C GLN A 16 -12.37 21.78 6.42
N GLU A 17 -12.50 20.66 7.15
CA GLU A 17 -13.73 19.86 7.22
C GLU A 17 -14.65 20.27 8.38
N ALA A 18 -14.32 21.31 9.14
CA ALA A 18 -15.08 21.81 10.30
C ALA A 18 -15.38 20.71 11.33
N LEU A 19 -14.46 19.77 11.55
CA LEU A 19 -14.57 18.72 12.56
C LEU A 19 -14.05 19.21 13.91
N SER A 20 -14.66 18.73 15.01
CA SER A 20 -14.27 19.11 16.37
C SER A 20 -12.95 18.46 16.81
N GLY A 21 -12.54 17.37 16.17
CA GLY A 21 -11.27 16.73 16.45
C GLY A 21 -11.15 15.30 15.87
N TRP A 22 -9.95 14.76 15.98
CA TRP A 22 -9.63 13.37 15.69
C TRP A 22 -9.44 12.61 17.00
N LEU A 23 -10.24 11.59 17.24
CA LEU A 23 -10.19 10.73 18.43
C LEU A 23 -9.62 9.38 18.06
N VAL A 24 -8.34 9.18 18.31
CA VAL A 24 -7.62 7.93 18.01
C VAL A 24 -7.62 7.04 19.25
N TYR A 25 -8.23 5.87 19.14
CA TYR A 25 -8.33 4.89 20.22
C TYR A 25 -7.30 3.77 20.03
N ASP A 26 -6.64 3.37 21.10
CA ASP A 26 -5.80 2.18 21.14
C ASP A 26 -6.10 1.31 22.37
N TYR A 27 -6.06 0.00 22.16
CA TYR A 27 -6.13 -1.01 23.19
C TYR A 27 -5.14 -2.13 22.88
N LEU A 28 -4.33 -2.51 23.85
CA LEU A 28 -3.29 -3.54 23.72
C LEU A 28 -2.25 -3.24 22.60
N SER A 29 -1.99 -1.99 22.33
CA SER A 29 -1.11 -1.56 21.23
C SER A 29 -1.52 -2.14 19.88
N SER A 30 -2.81 -2.20 19.58
CA SER A 30 -3.36 -2.82 18.36
C SER A 30 -3.56 -1.82 17.22
N ASN A 31 -3.68 -0.51 17.51
CA ASN A 31 -3.94 0.49 16.48
C ASN A 31 -2.62 1.02 15.86
N PRO A 32 -2.32 0.70 14.57
CA PRO A 32 -1.11 1.18 13.90
C PRO A 32 -1.14 2.70 13.67
N VAL A 33 -2.31 3.31 13.51
CA VAL A 33 -2.46 4.76 13.36
C VAL A 33 -2.03 5.49 14.64
N PHE A 34 -2.47 4.99 15.80
CA PHE A 34 -2.04 5.52 17.10
C PHE A 34 -0.51 5.49 17.23
N LYS A 35 0.12 4.36 16.85
CA LYS A 35 1.58 4.19 16.93
C LYS A 35 2.35 5.13 15.98
N LYS A 36 1.79 5.46 14.82
CA LYS A 36 2.39 6.45 13.90
C LYS A 36 2.38 7.86 14.49
N ILE A 37 1.32 8.21 15.24
CA ILE A 37 1.18 9.55 15.84
C ILE A 37 1.97 9.67 17.13
N ILE A 38 1.88 8.66 18.00
CA ILE A 38 2.60 8.64 19.28
C ILE A 38 3.14 7.24 19.57
N THR A 39 4.47 7.15 19.74
CA THR A 39 5.14 5.88 20.01
C THR A 39 5.48 5.80 21.50
N PRO A 40 4.80 4.92 22.28
CA PRO A 40 5.13 4.69 23.68
C PRO A 40 6.48 3.96 23.80
N SER A 41 7.15 4.10 24.94
CA SER A 41 8.42 3.42 25.24
C SER A 41 8.27 1.90 25.52
N GLY A 42 7.04 1.37 25.42
CA GLY A 42 6.74 -0.04 25.62
C GLY A 42 5.29 -0.38 25.32
N HIS A 43 4.91 -1.64 25.49
CA HIS A 43 3.57 -2.13 25.18
C HIS A 43 2.50 -1.53 26.11
N VAL A 44 1.50 -0.85 25.54
CA VAL A 44 0.34 -0.30 26.26
C VAL A 44 -0.71 -1.40 26.41
N THR A 45 -1.22 -1.57 27.61
CA THR A 45 -2.08 -2.72 27.96
C THR A 45 -3.50 -2.35 28.37
N ARG A 46 -3.83 -1.06 28.47
CA ARG A 46 -5.18 -0.54 28.81
C ARG A 46 -5.64 0.43 27.73
N PRO A 47 -6.96 0.69 27.68
CA PRO A 47 -7.50 1.69 26.76
C PRO A 47 -6.75 3.02 26.85
N CYS A 48 -6.37 3.53 25.69
CA CYS A 48 -5.67 4.79 25.53
C CYS A 48 -6.37 5.61 24.44
N ILE A 49 -6.52 6.91 24.65
CA ILE A 49 -7.16 7.80 23.70
C ILE A 49 -6.28 9.01 23.46
N LEU A 50 -5.98 9.28 22.21
CA LEU A 50 -5.36 10.51 21.76
C LEU A 50 -6.42 11.37 21.08
N PHE A 51 -6.69 12.56 21.61
CA PHE A 51 -7.57 13.54 21.00
C PHE A 51 -6.75 14.69 20.41
N ILE A 52 -6.92 14.92 19.13
CA ILE A 52 -6.28 16.00 18.37
C ILE A 52 -7.37 17.01 18.00
N PRO A 53 -7.43 18.16 18.65
CA PRO A 53 -8.38 19.22 18.28
C PRO A 53 -7.91 19.96 17.02
N PRO A 54 -8.79 20.73 16.31
CA PRO A 54 -8.41 21.50 15.13
C PRO A 54 -7.37 22.59 15.41
N THR A 55 -7.25 23.03 16.68
CA THR A 55 -6.25 24.01 17.14
C THR A 55 -5.83 23.71 18.56
N GLY A 56 -4.62 24.11 18.94
CA GLY A 56 -4.10 23.92 20.29
C GLY A 56 -3.43 22.59 20.53
N SER A 57 -3.32 22.18 21.79
CA SER A 57 -2.59 21.00 22.21
C SER A 57 -3.42 19.72 22.07
N ALA A 58 -2.79 18.64 21.64
CA ALA A 58 -3.39 17.31 21.71
C ALA A 58 -3.52 16.84 23.18
N SER A 59 -4.53 16.01 23.46
CA SER A 59 -4.77 15.41 24.78
C SER A 59 -4.62 13.89 24.72
N LEU A 60 -3.79 13.34 25.58
CA LEU A 60 -3.61 11.89 25.73
C LEU A 60 -4.23 11.42 27.05
N LEU A 61 -5.26 10.60 26.99
CA LEU A 61 -5.86 9.91 28.11
C LEU A 61 -5.31 8.50 28.20
N CYS A 62 -4.60 8.18 29.30
CA CYS A 62 -4.06 6.83 29.49
C CYS A 62 -4.21 6.36 30.95
N HIS A 63 -4.14 5.06 31.15
CA HIS A 63 -4.21 4.44 32.48
C HIS A 63 -2.93 4.68 33.29
N HIS A 64 -3.02 4.86 34.62
CA HIS A 64 -1.86 5.14 35.47
C HIS A 64 -0.74 4.10 35.38
N VAL A 65 -1.06 2.83 35.07
CA VAL A 65 -0.06 1.75 34.87
C VAL A 65 0.78 1.98 33.60
N ASP A 66 0.20 2.61 32.56
CA ASP A 66 0.86 2.84 31.27
C ASP A 66 1.40 4.27 31.13
N ALA A 67 1.06 5.19 32.06
CA ALA A 67 1.41 6.61 31.96
C ALA A 67 2.94 6.86 31.87
N GLY A 68 3.75 6.09 32.58
CA GLY A 68 5.21 6.18 32.54
C GLY A 68 5.81 5.88 31.14
N LYS A 69 5.08 5.20 30.26
CA LYS A 69 5.51 4.89 28.88
C LYS A 69 5.43 6.11 27.95
N PHE A 70 4.70 7.15 28.36
CA PHE A 70 4.51 8.42 27.64
C PHE A 70 5.19 9.61 28.36
N ALA A 71 5.69 9.43 29.60
CA ALA A 71 6.19 10.51 30.46
C ALA A 71 7.47 11.20 29.94
N THR A 72 8.28 10.48 29.13
CA THR A 72 9.53 11.02 28.57
C THR A 72 9.31 12.14 27.55
N GLU A 73 8.12 12.31 27.02
CA GLU A 73 7.78 13.32 26.03
C GLU A 73 7.29 14.63 26.67
N SER A 74 6.66 14.55 27.86
CA SER A 74 6.16 15.75 28.56
C SER A 74 7.27 16.51 29.32
N GLU A 75 8.40 15.87 29.62
CA GLU A 75 9.46 16.43 30.47
C GLU A 75 10.63 17.04 29.68
N LYS A 76 10.73 16.84 28.38
CA LYS A 76 11.79 17.41 27.56
C LYS A 76 11.34 18.74 26.95
N SER A 77 12.06 19.79 27.27
CA SER A 77 11.95 21.16 26.78
C SER A 77 12.15 21.29 25.25
N SER A 78 11.28 20.64 24.48
CA SER A 78 11.16 20.81 23.03
C SER A 78 9.96 21.71 22.74
N PRO A 79 10.01 22.57 21.70
CA PRO A 79 8.87 23.38 21.29
C PRO A 79 7.62 22.58 20.85
N LEU A 80 7.70 21.25 20.91
CA LEU A 80 6.62 20.28 20.61
C LEU A 80 5.94 19.72 21.88
N SER A 81 6.16 20.30 23.07
CA SER A 81 5.55 19.91 24.35
C SER A 81 4.06 20.24 24.48
N ASN A 82 3.32 20.24 23.37
CA ASN A 82 1.89 20.53 23.34
C ASN A 82 1.00 19.29 23.51
N LEU A 83 1.46 18.29 24.27
CA LEU A 83 0.65 17.14 24.68
C LEU A 83 0.19 17.30 26.11
N GLN A 84 -1.13 17.32 26.33
CA GLN A 84 -1.71 17.31 27.68
C GLN A 84 -1.96 15.87 28.11
N LEU A 85 -1.28 15.42 29.16
CA LEU A 85 -1.42 14.07 29.69
C LEU A 85 -2.52 14.03 30.75
N HIS A 86 -3.56 13.21 30.52
CA HIS A 86 -4.65 12.90 31.45
C HIS A 86 -4.54 11.46 31.92
N ILE A 87 -4.55 11.23 33.24
CA ILE A 87 -4.34 9.91 33.82
C ILE A 87 -5.63 9.43 34.49
N TYR A 88 -6.08 8.23 34.13
CA TYR A 88 -7.19 7.57 34.81
C TYR A 88 -6.73 6.31 35.54
N SER A 89 -7.53 5.85 36.52
CA SER A 89 -7.25 4.65 37.32
C SER A 89 -8.39 3.61 37.31
N HIS A 90 -9.60 4.02 37.01
CA HIS A 90 -10.79 3.17 36.96
C HIS A 90 -11.80 3.70 35.94
N ARG A 91 -12.81 2.86 35.62
CA ARG A 91 -13.76 3.18 34.53
C ARG A 91 -14.49 4.52 34.72
N THR A 92 -14.89 4.87 35.93
CA THR A 92 -15.60 6.15 36.18
C THR A 92 -14.67 7.33 35.85
N SER A 93 -13.44 7.32 36.36
CA SER A 93 -12.47 8.39 36.05
C SER A 93 -12.09 8.44 34.58
N PHE A 94 -12.06 7.30 33.87
CA PHE A 94 -11.89 7.26 32.42
C PHE A 94 -13.00 8.03 31.71
N ILE A 95 -14.28 7.75 32.04
CA ILE A 95 -15.43 8.41 31.39
C ILE A 95 -15.47 9.90 31.74
N GLU A 96 -15.21 10.27 32.99
CA GLU A 96 -15.17 11.68 33.44
C GLU A 96 -14.08 12.47 32.71
N SER A 97 -12.87 11.92 32.62
CA SER A 97 -11.76 12.54 31.90
C SER A 97 -12.05 12.67 30.40
N LEU A 98 -12.60 11.61 29.80
CA LEU A 98 -12.99 11.63 28.40
C LEU A 98 -14.05 12.70 28.10
N LYS A 99 -15.08 12.81 28.95
CA LYS A 99 -16.10 13.86 28.87
C LYS A 99 -15.50 15.27 29.00
N ALA A 100 -14.53 15.45 29.89
CA ALA A 100 -13.84 16.73 30.06
C ALA A 100 -12.99 17.09 28.81
N ILE A 101 -12.24 16.14 28.27
CA ILE A 101 -11.41 16.33 27.06
C ILE A 101 -12.28 16.71 25.85
N LEU A 102 -13.42 16.05 25.70
CA LEU A 102 -14.33 16.25 24.57
C LEU A 102 -15.38 17.38 24.79
N SER A 103 -15.25 18.14 25.89
CA SER A 103 -16.17 19.23 26.19
C SER A 103 -16.20 20.27 25.07
N GLY A 104 -17.39 20.58 24.57
CA GLY A 104 -17.60 21.51 23.44
C GLY A 104 -17.44 20.88 22.05
N SER A 105 -17.08 19.60 21.95
CA SER A 105 -17.07 18.88 20.68
C SER A 105 -18.47 18.48 20.24
N SER A 106 -18.77 18.61 18.96
CA SER A 106 -20.04 18.17 18.36
C SER A 106 -19.85 16.89 17.52
N THR A 107 -18.76 16.82 16.74
CA THR A 107 -18.46 15.71 15.84
C THR A 107 -16.96 15.41 15.87
N VAL A 108 -16.61 14.15 16.08
CA VAL A 108 -15.21 13.67 16.05
C VAL A 108 -15.03 12.63 14.96
N ALA A 109 -13.86 12.66 14.31
CA ALA A 109 -13.44 11.59 13.43
C ALA A 109 -12.80 10.46 14.24
N MET A 110 -13.10 9.21 13.88
CA MET A 110 -12.50 8.00 14.47
C MET A 110 -12.21 6.97 13.37
N GLU A 111 -11.29 6.03 13.64
CA GLU A 111 -11.02 4.88 12.74
C GLU A 111 -12.23 3.93 12.74
N TYR A 112 -13.29 4.38 12.13
CA TYR A 112 -14.59 3.73 12.02
C TYR A 112 -15.05 3.74 10.57
N SER A 113 -15.43 2.57 10.04
CA SER A 113 -16.00 2.44 8.70
C SER A 113 -17.48 2.09 8.80
N PRO A 114 -18.39 3.01 8.44
CA PRO A 114 -19.82 2.73 8.42
C PRO A 114 -20.12 1.51 7.56
N LEU A 115 -20.96 0.59 8.07
CA LEU A 115 -21.34 -0.65 7.39
C LEU A 115 -20.14 -1.53 6.96
N ASN A 116 -18.97 -1.29 7.53
CA ASN A 116 -17.71 -1.97 7.15
C ASN A 116 -17.37 -1.85 5.65
N GLN A 117 -17.71 -0.74 5.02
CA GLN A 117 -17.46 -0.52 3.58
C GLN A 117 -15.96 -0.50 3.25
N LEU A 118 -15.13 0.03 4.17
CA LEU A 118 -13.68 0.05 4.10
C LEU A 118 -13.08 -0.64 5.35
N PRO A 119 -12.99 -1.98 5.38
CA PRO A 119 -12.54 -2.74 6.55
C PRO A 119 -11.19 -2.28 7.10
N ARG A 120 -10.29 -1.85 6.20
CA ARG A 120 -8.95 -1.37 6.54
C ARG A 120 -8.96 -0.13 7.44
N VAL A 121 -9.98 0.73 7.32
CA VAL A 121 -10.15 1.92 8.17
C VAL A 121 -10.65 1.56 9.57
N SER A 122 -11.41 0.45 9.72
CA SER A 122 -12.08 0.09 10.96
C SER A 122 -11.09 -0.46 11.99
N ARG A 123 -10.75 0.34 13.01
CA ARG A 123 -9.80 0.02 14.10
C ARG A 123 -10.41 0.17 15.49
N VAL A 124 -11.59 0.78 15.58
CA VAL A 124 -12.28 1.06 16.84
C VAL A 124 -13.43 0.08 17.01
N ASP A 125 -13.57 -0.50 18.20
CA ASP A 125 -14.68 -1.37 18.53
C ASP A 125 -16.02 -0.61 18.65
N ALA A 126 -17.12 -1.31 18.38
CA ALA A 126 -18.47 -0.74 18.41
C ALA A 126 -18.84 -0.13 19.77
N GLY A 127 -18.42 -0.77 20.88
CA GLY A 127 -18.71 -0.27 22.21
C GLY A 127 -18.04 1.06 22.53
N THR A 128 -16.85 1.31 21.97
CA THR A 128 -16.17 2.61 22.09
C THR A 128 -16.94 3.67 21.28
N ILE A 129 -17.40 3.37 20.07
CA ILE A 129 -18.27 4.27 19.28
C ILE A 129 -19.55 4.61 20.05
N GLU A 130 -20.23 3.60 20.58
CA GLU A 130 -21.45 3.80 21.40
C GLU A 130 -21.18 4.68 22.62
N LEU A 131 -20.04 4.47 23.32
CA LEU A 131 -19.66 5.29 24.47
C LEU A 131 -19.54 6.77 24.06
N ILE A 132 -18.86 7.12 22.97
CA ILE A 132 -18.72 8.49 22.49
C ILE A 132 -20.09 9.08 22.15
N GLN A 133 -20.96 8.32 21.50
CA GLN A 133 -22.33 8.75 21.17
C GLN A 133 -23.19 9.00 22.41
N THR A 134 -23.02 8.22 23.51
CA THR A 134 -23.71 8.45 24.78
C THR A 134 -23.29 9.77 25.46
N LEU A 135 -22.12 10.32 25.10
CA LEU A 135 -21.67 11.63 25.55
C LEU A 135 -22.29 12.80 24.73
N GLY A 136 -23.15 12.50 23.77
CA GLY A 136 -23.81 13.47 22.90
C GLY A 136 -22.95 13.93 21.73
N ILE A 137 -21.91 13.19 21.37
CA ILE A 137 -20.94 13.55 20.31
C ILE A 137 -21.18 12.62 19.10
N ALA A 138 -21.33 13.20 17.92
CA ALA A 138 -21.41 12.44 16.67
C ALA A 138 -20.03 11.89 16.29
N VAL A 139 -20.03 10.67 15.73
CA VAL A 139 -18.81 10.02 15.22
C VAL A 139 -18.91 9.93 13.71
N THR A 140 -17.86 10.38 13.02
CA THR A 140 -17.67 10.21 11.58
C THR A 140 -16.41 9.39 11.30
N SER A 141 -16.29 8.84 10.08
CA SER A 141 -15.08 8.12 9.66
C SER A 141 -13.86 9.04 9.58
N SER A 142 -12.71 8.56 10.03
CA SER A 142 -11.43 9.26 9.84
C SER A 142 -10.74 8.92 8.52
N GLU A 143 -11.39 8.19 7.60
CA GLU A 143 -10.79 7.62 6.39
C GLU A 143 -9.98 8.63 5.55
N ASN A 144 -10.55 9.81 5.26
CA ASN A 144 -9.85 10.86 4.50
C ASN A 144 -8.84 11.62 5.37
N LEU A 145 -9.16 11.86 6.65
CA LEU A 145 -8.23 12.47 7.60
C LEU A 145 -6.98 11.62 7.80
N MET A 146 -7.14 10.32 7.97
CA MET A 146 -6.04 9.37 8.17
C MET A 146 -5.07 9.39 6.98
N GLN A 147 -5.59 9.28 5.75
CA GLN A 147 -4.72 9.33 4.57
C GLN A 147 -4.04 10.69 4.41
N TYR A 148 -4.74 11.81 4.65
CA TYR A 148 -4.18 13.15 4.57
C TYR A 148 -3.05 13.37 5.58
N ALA A 149 -3.23 12.90 6.81
CA ALA A 149 -2.29 13.13 7.90
C ALA A 149 -1.11 12.14 7.93
N THR A 150 -1.29 10.89 7.43
CA THR A 150 -0.31 9.82 7.67
C THR A 150 0.22 9.13 6.43
N GLN A 151 -0.34 9.37 5.24
CA GLN A 151 -0.01 8.61 4.04
C GLN A 151 0.65 9.44 2.93
N ARG A 152 0.69 10.76 3.04
CA ARG A 152 1.36 11.62 2.06
C ARG A 152 2.88 11.48 2.20
N TRP A 153 3.55 11.36 1.07
CA TRP A 153 5.00 11.21 1.02
C TRP A 153 5.71 12.57 1.09
N SER A 154 6.85 12.62 1.76
CA SER A 154 7.78 13.74 1.64
C SER A 154 8.50 13.72 0.29
N GLN A 155 9.18 14.82 -0.05
CA GLN A 155 9.97 14.88 -1.29
C GLN A 155 11.13 13.87 -1.25
N GLU A 156 11.76 13.66 -0.09
CA GLU A 156 12.82 12.66 0.10
C GLU A 156 12.26 11.25 -0.09
N GLN A 157 11.08 10.97 0.46
CA GLN A 157 10.40 9.67 0.28
C GLN A 157 10.05 9.41 -1.18
N LEU A 158 9.51 10.41 -1.90
CA LEU A 158 9.21 10.30 -3.33
C LEU A 158 10.48 10.02 -4.14
N GLN A 159 11.58 10.74 -3.90
CA GLN A 159 12.83 10.52 -4.60
C GLN A 159 13.44 9.15 -4.27
N GLY A 160 13.33 8.70 -3.01
CA GLY A 160 13.74 7.37 -2.59
C GLY A 160 12.96 6.28 -3.31
N HIS A 161 11.63 6.41 -3.34
CA HIS A 161 10.73 5.51 -4.06
C HIS A 161 11.08 5.40 -5.55
N ILE A 162 11.25 6.54 -6.25
CA ILE A 162 11.61 6.55 -7.68
C ILE A 162 12.94 5.79 -7.93
N LYS A 163 13.95 6.00 -7.06
CA LYS A 163 15.21 5.26 -7.16
C LYS A 163 15.01 3.76 -6.97
N THR A 164 14.22 3.37 -5.99
CA THR A 164 13.88 1.96 -5.75
C THR A 164 13.15 1.37 -6.95
N ALA A 165 12.14 2.05 -7.50
CA ALA A 165 11.38 1.59 -8.65
C ALA A 165 12.28 1.36 -9.89
N HIS A 166 13.24 2.27 -10.15
CA HIS A 166 14.22 2.06 -11.21
C HIS A 166 15.12 0.84 -10.97
N LYS A 167 15.54 0.63 -9.72
CA LYS A 167 16.30 -0.56 -9.33
C LYS A 167 15.50 -1.85 -9.56
N LEU A 168 14.22 -1.86 -9.23
CA LEU A 168 13.35 -3.02 -9.53
C LEU A 168 13.29 -3.29 -11.03
N GLY A 169 13.17 -2.24 -11.85
CA GLY A 169 13.21 -2.35 -13.31
C GLY A 169 14.54 -2.92 -13.84
N GLU A 170 15.68 -2.57 -13.24
CA GLU A 170 16.98 -3.16 -13.53
C GLU A 170 17.02 -4.65 -13.15
N ILE A 171 16.60 -4.98 -11.91
CA ILE A 171 16.64 -6.34 -11.37
C ILE A 171 15.72 -7.30 -12.13
N VAL A 172 14.52 -6.86 -12.55
CA VAL A 172 13.62 -7.72 -13.35
C VAL A 172 14.22 -8.05 -14.71
N ASN A 173 14.89 -7.09 -15.37
CA ASN A 173 15.59 -7.36 -16.63
C ASN A 173 16.78 -8.30 -16.42
N GLU A 174 17.59 -8.10 -15.38
CA GLU A 174 18.68 -9.01 -15.00
C GLU A 174 18.17 -10.43 -14.70
N ALA A 175 16.97 -10.55 -14.12
CA ALA A 175 16.35 -11.86 -13.87
C ALA A 175 15.97 -12.57 -15.19
N PHE A 176 15.48 -11.84 -16.19
CA PHE A 176 15.21 -12.37 -17.52
C PHE A 176 16.52 -12.77 -18.25
N ASP A 177 17.56 -11.93 -18.17
CA ASP A 177 18.89 -12.25 -18.71
C ASP A 177 19.49 -13.49 -18.03
N PHE A 178 19.31 -13.65 -16.72
CA PHE A 178 19.76 -14.82 -15.98
C PHE A 178 19.04 -16.11 -16.44
N ILE A 179 17.75 -16.04 -16.75
CA ILE A 179 17.01 -17.18 -17.36
C ILE A 179 17.63 -17.54 -18.71
N GLU A 180 17.88 -16.53 -19.56
CA GLU A 180 18.48 -16.75 -20.89
C GLU A 180 19.86 -17.40 -20.79
N GLU A 181 20.72 -16.90 -19.90
CA GLU A 181 22.06 -17.46 -19.65
C GLU A 181 21.97 -18.92 -19.18
N ARG A 182 21.10 -19.19 -18.18
CA ARG A 182 20.94 -20.54 -17.62
C ARG A 182 20.44 -21.56 -18.64
N LEU A 183 19.51 -21.15 -19.50
CA LEU A 183 18.98 -22.03 -20.55
C LEU A 183 19.94 -22.21 -21.74
N SER A 184 20.82 -21.25 -21.99
CA SER A 184 21.84 -21.30 -23.06
C SER A 184 23.06 -22.14 -22.67
N THR A 185 23.33 -22.30 -21.35
CA THR A 185 24.49 -23.09 -20.90
C THR A 185 24.20 -24.59 -20.96
N SER A 186 25.17 -25.37 -21.40
CA SER A 186 25.14 -26.83 -21.25
C SER A 186 25.86 -27.22 -19.94
N ASP A 187 25.28 -28.08 -19.15
CA ASP A 187 25.99 -28.69 -18.03
C ASP A 187 27.24 -29.44 -18.56
N ALA A 188 28.41 -28.92 -18.18
CA ALA A 188 29.71 -29.44 -18.65
C ALA A 188 29.94 -30.92 -18.35
N ASN A 189 29.22 -31.49 -17.38
CA ASN A 189 29.35 -32.89 -16.96
C ASN A 189 28.35 -33.84 -17.64
N SER A 190 27.16 -33.33 -18.00
CA SER A 190 26.07 -34.15 -18.57
C SER A 190 25.76 -33.84 -20.03
N GLY A 191 26.23 -32.73 -20.57
CA GLY A 191 25.88 -32.24 -21.91
C GLY A 191 24.41 -31.90 -22.08
N LYS A 192 23.64 -31.84 -20.98
CA LYS A 192 22.23 -31.42 -21.00
C LYS A 192 22.13 -29.89 -20.94
N PRO A 193 21.08 -29.31 -21.54
CA PRO A 193 20.79 -27.87 -21.33
C PRO A 193 20.75 -27.54 -19.84
N GLY A 194 21.23 -26.37 -19.47
CA GLY A 194 21.10 -25.87 -18.12
C GLY A 194 19.63 -25.85 -17.71
N SER A 195 19.38 -26.02 -16.44
CA SER A 195 18.02 -25.96 -15.87
C SER A 195 17.90 -24.80 -14.91
N VAL A 196 16.76 -24.16 -14.92
CA VAL A 196 16.38 -23.09 -14.02
C VAL A 196 14.88 -23.20 -13.74
N ASN A 197 14.44 -22.87 -12.55
CA ASN A 197 13.05 -22.91 -12.15
C ASN A 197 12.62 -21.61 -11.47
N GLU A 198 11.34 -21.48 -11.15
CA GLU A 198 10.76 -20.29 -10.52
C GLU A 198 11.48 -19.91 -9.21
N PHE A 199 11.78 -20.89 -8.37
CA PHE A 199 12.47 -20.67 -7.10
C PHE A 199 13.90 -20.14 -7.30
N ASP A 200 14.64 -20.68 -8.28
CA ASP A 200 16.01 -20.22 -8.59
C ASP A 200 16.02 -18.72 -8.96
N ILE A 201 15.01 -18.26 -9.71
CA ILE A 201 14.86 -16.86 -10.10
C ILE A 201 14.44 -15.99 -8.91
N ALA A 202 13.53 -16.46 -8.09
CA ALA A 202 13.15 -15.76 -6.87
C ALA A 202 14.36 -15.58 -5.92
N GLU A 203 15.20 -16.61 -5.76
CA GLU A 203 16.44 -16.50 -4.99
C GLU A 203 17.44 -15.54 -5.62
N TYR A 204 17.59 -15.56 -6.95
CA TYR A 204 18.42 -14.59 -7.66
C TYR A 204 17.97 -13.16 -7.35
N ILE A 205 16.68 -12.85 -7.46
CA ILE A 205 16.13 -11.51 -7.15
C ILE A 205 16.36 -11.15 -5.67
N ARG A 206 16.18 -12.07 -4.72
CA ARG A 206 16.46 -11.83 -3.28
C ARG A 206 17.94 -11.49 -3.04
N ILE A 207 18.86 -12.15 -3.75
CA ILE A 207 20.29 -11.83 -3.67
C ILE A 207 20.54 -10.41 -4.20
N ARG A 208 19.96 -10.05 -5.37
CA ARG A 208 20.08 -8.72 -5.94
C ARG A 208 19.48 -7.64 -5.02
N PHE A 209 18.34 -7.88 -4.38
CA PHE A 209 17.80 -6.97 -3.37
C PHE A 209 18.81 -6.68 -2.26
N LYS A 210 19.43 -7.73 -1.73
CA LYS A 210 20.43 -7.57 -0.66
C LYS A 210 21.66 -6.78 -1.12
N GLU A 211 22.15 -7.02 -2.35
CA GLU A 211 23.30 -6.31 -2.93
C GLU A 211 23.00 -4.82 -3.16
N GLU A 212 21.75 -4.48 -3.47
CA GLU A 212 21.30 -3.12 -3.72
C GLU A 212 20.75 -2.41 -2.46
N SER A 213 20.95 -2.97 -1.26
CA SER A 213 20.40 -2.46 0.01
C SER A 213 18.87 -2.30 -0.04
N LEU A 214 18.18 -3.22 -0.71
CA LEU A 214 16.73 -3.32 -0.73
C LEU A 214 16.25 -4.40 0.24
N GLU A 215 15.05 -4.22 0.77
CA GLU A 215 14.36 -5.23 1.59
C GLU A 215 12.94 -5.48 1.09
N SER A 216 12.58 -6.76 1.08
CA SER A 216 11.23 -7.26 0.89
C SER A 216 11.05 -8.46 1.81
N PRO A 217 10.19 -8.37 2.85
CA PRO A 217 9.99 -9.48 3.79
C PRO A 217 9.27 -10.66 3.14
N ASP A 218 8.47 -10.39 2.12
CA ASP A 218 7.68 -11.33 1.36
C ASP A 218 8.07 -11.23 -0.12
N GLY A 219 7.87 -12.26 -0.91
CA GLY A 219 8.16 -12.27 -2.35
C GLY A 219 9.65 -12.42 -2.71
N PRO A 220 10.04 -12.21 -3.96
CA PRO A 220 9.19 -11.91 -5.12
C PRO A 220 8.32 -13.07 -5.56
N ILE A 221 7.29 -12.79 -6.36
CA ILE A 221 6.54 -13.79 -7.11
C ILE A 221 7.28 -14.04 -8.43
N VAL A 222 7.57 -15.28 -8.73
CA VAL A 222 8.05 -15.72 -10.04
C VAL A 222 7.20 -16.90 -10.45
N SER A 223 6.48 -16.80 -11.54
CA SER A 223 5.51 -17.80 -11.96
C SER A 223 5.61 -18.11 -13.45
N VAL A 224 5.28 -19.35 -13.80
CA VAL A 224 5.39 -19.89 -15.15
C VAL A 224 4.05 -20.49 -15.58
N ASN A 225 3.54 -20.08 -16.75
CA ASN A 225 2.32 -20.61 -17.37
C ASN A 225 1.12 -20.58 -16.41
N ALA A 226 0.56 -21.73 -16.03
CA ALA A 226 -0.61 -21.82 -15.17
C ALA A 226 -0.39 -21.23 -13.76
N HIS A 227 0.85 -21.21 -13.24
CA HIS A 227 1.15 -20.57 -11.97
C HIS A 227 0.93 -19.03 -12.04
N CYS A 228 1.09 -18.43 -13.22
CA CYS A 228 0.77 -17.01 -13.42
C CYS A 228 -0.72 -16.68 -13.22
N SER A 229 -1.59 -17.68 -13.14
CA SER A 229 -3.03 -17.52 -12.92
C SER A 229 -3.41 -17.39 -11.45
N ASP A 230 -2.47 -17.63 -10.54
CA ASP A 230 -2.59 -17.36 -9.11
C ASP A 230 -1.85 -16.06 -8.78
N PRO A 231 -2.57 -14.95 -8.50
CA PRO A 231 -1.93 -13.67 -8.19
C PRO A 231 -1.02 -13.69 -6.96
N HIS A 232 -1.19 -14.69 -6.09
CA HIS A 232 -0.44 -14.85 -4.83
C HIS A 232 0.47 -16.09 -4.84
N TYR A 233 0.81 -16.59 -6.02
CA TYR A 233 1.70 -17.73 -6.13
C TYR A 233 3.08 -17.45 -5.53
N GLU A 234 3.49 -18.27 -4.57
CA GLU A 234 4.82 -18.18 -3.96
C GLU A 234 5.69 -19.39 -4.42
N PRO A 235 6.79 -19.13 -5.16
CA PRO A 235 7.67 -20.20 -5.58
C PRO A 235 8.40 -20.83 -4.38
N SER A 236 8.40 -22.16 -4.30
CA SER A 236 9.14 -22.94 -3.30
C SER A 236 9.96 -24.03 -3.96
N LEU A 237 10.91 -24.61 -3.23
CA LEU A 237 11.71 -25.75 -3.73
C LEU A 237 10.85 -26.94 -4.17
N GLU A 238 9.67 -27.13 -3.57
CA GLU A 238 8.81 -28.29 -3.80
C GLU A 238 7.77 -28.06 -4.91
N SER A 239 7.29 -26.81 -5.06
CA SER A 239 6.19 -26.45 -5.97
C SER A 239 6.63 -25.81 -7.28
N SER A 240 7.89 -25.37 -7.39
CA SER A 240 8.38 -24.60 -8.53
C SER A 240 8.47 -25.43 -9.82
N SER A 241 7.95 -24.84 -10.89
CA SER A 241 8.05 -25.40 -12.25
C SER A 241 9.39 -25.05 -12.89
N PRO A 242 9.99 -25.98 -13.67
CA PRO A 242 11.14 -25.66 -14.50
C PRO A 242 10.73 -24.71 -15.64
N ILE A 243 11.64 -23.80 -15.98
CA ILE A 243 11.50 -22.88 -17.10
C ILE A 243 12.13 -23.48 -18.35
N LYS A 244 11.44 -23.42 -19.50
CA LYS A 244 11.89 -23.98 -20.77
C LYS A 244 11.36 -23.19 -21.97
N MET A 245 11.84 -23.49 -23.15
CA MET A 245 11.31 -22.94 -24.41
C MET A 245 9.80 -23.09 -24.52
N GLY A 246 9.12 -22.02 -24.89
CA GLY A 246 7.67 -21.95 -25.03
C GLY A 246 6.93 -21.51 -23.77
N ASP A 247 7.62 -21.26 -22.66
CA ASP A 247 6.97 -20.87 -21.42
C ASP A 247 6.69 -19.36 -21.34
N TRP A 248 5.55 -19.03 -20.74
CA TRP A 248 5.14 -17.70 -20.33
C TRP A 248 5.60 -17.45 -18.90
N ILE A 249 6.19 -16.29 -18.62
CA ILE A 249 6.73 -15.93 -17.31
C ILE A 249 6.10 -14.63 -16.83
N LEU A 250 5.76 -14.58 -15.55
CA LEU A 250 5.38 -13.37 -14.83
C LEU A 250 6.29 -13.23 -13.61
N ILE A 251 6.90 -12.05 -13.46
CA ILE A 251 7.67 -11.66 -12.28
C ILE A 251 7.02 -10.43 -11.67
N ASP A 252 6.67 -10.55 -10.40
CA ASP A 252 6.16 -9.48 -9.56
C ASP A 252 7.09 -9.30 -8.37
N LEU A 253 7.61 -8.08 -8.23
CA LEU A 253 8.64 -7.78 -7.26
C LEU A 253 8.47 -6.40 -6.64
N TRP A 254 8.50 -6.39 -5.31
CA TRP A 254 8.38 -5.18 -4.50
C TRP A 254 9.50 -5.09 -3.48
N ALA A 255 10.00 -3.89 -3.25
CA ALA A 255 11.00 -3.64 -2.22
C ALA A 255 11.04 -2.17 -1.82
N ARG A 256 11.74 -1.90 -0.72
CA ARG A 256 12.11 -0.54 -0.28
C ARG A 256 13.58 -0.48 0.12
N ASN A 257 14.11 0.71 0.25
CA ASN A 257 15.48 0.88 0.74
C ASN A 257 15.57 0.50 2.22
N SER A 258 16.41 -0.49 2.56
CA SER A 258 16.60 -1.02 3.92
C SER A 258 17.41 -0.10 4.84
N GLU A 259 18.19 0.80 4.28
CA GLU A 259 19.06 1.72 5.03
C GLU A 259 18.34 3.00 5.47
N VAL A 260 17.18 3.30 4.87
CA VAL A 260 16.41 4.51 5.15
C VAL A 260 15.15 4.14 5.93
N PRO A 261 15.05 4.53 7.20
CA PRO A 261 13.82 4.34 7.96
C PRO A 261 12.63 5.00 7.25
N ASP A 262 11.47 4.33 7.28
CA ASP A 262 10.23 4.82 6.64
C ASP A 262 10.34 5.11 5.14
N SER A 263 11.31 4.47 4.44
CA SER A 263 11.37 4.47 2.98
C SER A 263 10.10 3.87 2.38
N ILE A 264 9.71 4.40 1.23
CA ILE A 264 8.50 3.98 0.52
C ILE A 264 8.83 2.78 -0.36
N TYR A 265 7.94 1.78 -0.37
CA TYR A 265 8.01 0.65 -1.29
C TYR A 265 7.86 1.09 -2.73
N ALA A 266 8.46 0.34 -3.64
CA ALA A 266 8.14 0.32 -5.05
C ALA A 266 7.66 -1.09 -5.41
N ASP A 267 6.81 -1.21 -6.42
CA ASP A 267 6.13 -2.44 -6.81
C ASP A 267 5.93 -2.48 -8.33
N ILE A 268 6.36 -3.55 -8.97
CA ILE A 268 6.19 -3.73 -10.42
C ILE A 268 5.95 -5.19 -10.79
N THR A 269 5.09 -5.42 -11.77
CA THR A 269 4.91 -6.71 -12.40
C THR A 269 5.22 -6.65 -13.89
N TRP A 270 6.15 -7.50 -14.35
CA TRP A 270 6.55 -7.63 -15.74
C TRP A 270 6.38 -9.06 -16.25
N THR A 271 6.17 -9.19 -17.57
CA THR A 271 5.98 -10.48 -18.23
C THR A 271 7.00 -10.72 -19.33
N ALA A 272 7.35 -11.99 -19.52
CA ALA A 272 8.26 -12.44 -20.56
C ALA A 272 7.77 -13.73 -21.22
N TYR A 273 8.35 -14.05 -22.38
CA TYR A 273 8.13 -15.29 -23.08
C TYR A 273 9.47 -15.92 -23.49
N VAL A 274 9.65 -17.21 -23.23
CA VAL A 274 10.87 -17.93 -23.61
C VAL A 274 10.73 -18.44 -25.04
N GLY A 275 11.27 -17.70 -26.00
CA GLY A 275 11.19 -18.04 -27.41
C GLY A 275 11.31 -16.84 -28.35
N ASP A 276 11.33 -17.13 -29.64
CA ASP A 276 11.53 -16.09 -30.67
C ASP A 276 10.29 -15.26 -30.98
N LYS A 277 9.12 -15.83 -30.68
CA LYS A 277 7.83 -15.18 -31.03
C LYS A 277 6.76 -15.54 -30.03
N VAL A 278 6.14 -14.53 -29.43
CA VAL A 278 4.99 -14.69 -28.53
C VAL A 278 3.80 -15.30 -29.30
N PRO A 279 3.12 -16.33 -28.73
CA PRO A 279 1.87 -16.83 -29.28
C PRO A 279 0.76 -15.75 -29.29
N GLU A 280 -0.10 -15.78 -30.30
CA GLU A 280 -1.12 -14.76 -30.51
C GLU A 280 -2.08 -14.58 -29.30
N ALA A 281 -2.40 -15.66 -28.60
CA ALA A 281 -3.27 -15.64 -27.44
C ALA A 281 -2.68 -14.82 -26.29
N GLN A 282 -1.39 -15.06 -25.95
CA GLN A 282 -0.68 -14.32 -24.91
C GLN A 282 -0.49 -12.84 -25.30
N GLN A 283 -0.09 -12.58 -26.54
CA GLN A 283 0.06 -11.22 -27.05
C GLN A 283 -1.25 -10.43 -26.93
N LYS A 284 -2.37 -11.02 -27.36
CA LYS A 284 -3.68 -10.39 -27.27
C LYS A 284 -4.07 -10.04 -25.83
N VAL A 285 -3.86 -10.97 -24.90
CA VAL A 285 -4.21 -10.73 -23.49
C VAL A 285 -3.30 -9.67 -22.89
N PHE A 286 -2.01 -9.69 -23.18
CA PHE A 286 -1.05 -8.67 -22.77
C PHE A 286 -1.47 -7.28 -23.27
N ASP A 287 -1.80 -7.14 -24.54
CA ASP A 287 -2.22 -5.86 -25.14
C ASP A 287 -3.48 -5.29 -24.46
N ILE A 288 -4.42 -6.16 -24.06
CA ILE A 288 -5.62 -5.76 -23.33
C ILE A 288 -5.23 -5.26 -21.91
N VAL A 289 -4.37 -5.98 -21.21
CA VAL A 289 -3.97 -5.63 -19.84
C VAL A 289 -3.20 -4.31 -19.79
N ILE A 290 -2.20 -4.12 -20.67
CA ILE A 290 -1.46 -2.83 -20.72
C ILE A 290 -2.36 -1.67 -21.13
N SER A 291 -3.30 -1.90 -22.05
CA SER A 291 -4.27 -0.87 -22.46
C SER A 291 -5.23 -0.50 -21.33
N ALA A 292 -5.66 -1.45 -20.51
CA ALA A 292 -6.49 -1.20 -19.33
C ALA A 292 -5.71 -0.37 -18.29
N ARG A 293 -4.43 -0.72 -18.00
CA ARG A 293 -3.51 0.02 -17.14
C ARG A 293 -3.35 1.48 -17.62
N ASP A 294 -3.04 1.64 -18.89
CA ASP A 294 -2.78 2.95 -19.50
C ASP A 294 -4.05 3.81 -19.54
N SER A 295 -5.23 3.18 -19.77
CA SER A 295 -6.53 3.87 -19.72
C SER A 295 -6.85 4.39 -18.32
N ALA A 296 -6.54 3.63 -17.28
CA ALA A 296 -6.70 4.07 -15.90
C ALA A 296 -5.81 5.27 -15.56
N LEU A 297 -4.53 5.23 -15.95
CA LEU A 297 -3.61 6.36 -15.77
C LEU A 297 -4.03 7.58 -16.59
N GLN A 298 -4.54 7.38 -17.80
CA GLN A 298 -5.03 8.48 -18.65
C GLN A 298 -6.30 9.11 -18.05
N TYR A 299 -7.23 8.30 -17.55
CA TYR A 299 -8.43 8.80 -16.86
C TYR A 299 -8.07 9.70 -15.67
N LEU A 300 -7.07 9.29 -14.87
CA LEU A 300 -6.54 10.11 -13.76
C LEU A 300 -6.01 11.47 -14.25
N LYS A 301 -5.24 11.47 -15.36
CA LYS A 301 -4.68 12.71 -15.95
C LYS A 301 -5.77 13.65 -16.46
N ASP A 302 -6.73 13.12 -17.21
CA ASP A 302 -7.81 13.90 -17.81
C ASP A 302 -8.71 14.50 -16.73
N SER A 303 -9.06 13.70 -15.71
CA SER A 303 -9.87 14.15 -14.59
C SER A 303 -9.15 15.23 -13.77
N PHE A 304 -7.84 15.10 -13.54
CA PHE A 304 -7.04 16.13 -12.89
C PHE A 304 -7.05 17.44 -13.67
N LEU A 305 -6.84 17.39 -14.99
CA LEU A 305 -6.88 18.57 -15.86
C LEU A 305 -8.26 19.23 -15.89
N ALA A 306 -9.32 18.44 -15.74
CA ALA A 306 -10.70 18.94 -15.62
C ALA A 306 -11.04 19.47 -14.22
N GLY A 307 -10.11 19.43 -13.26
CA GLY A 307 -10.35 19.86 -11.88
C GLY A 307 -11.32 18.99 -11.09
N GLN A 308 -11.50 17.73 -11.49
CA GLN A 308 -12.41 16.80 -10.85
C GLN A 308 -11.75 16.13 -9.64
N GLN A 309 -12.53 15.92 -8.57
CA GLN A 309 -12.13 15.06 -7.47
C GLN A 309 -12.40 13.61 -7.84
N ILE A 310 -11.37 12.78 -7.80
CA ILE A 310 -11.41 11.38 -8.21
C ILE A 310 -11.43 10.50 -6.98
N GLN A 311 -12.32 9.51 -6.96
CA GLN A 311 -12.36 8.45 -5.96
C GLN A 311 -11.71 7.17 -6.49
N GLY A 312 -11.18 6.33 -5.59
CA GLY A 312 -10.47 5.11 -5.97
C GLY A 312 -11.29 4.15 -6.82
N TRP A 313 -12.57 3.93 -6.45
CA TRP A 313 -13.48 3.04 -7.19
C TRP A 313 -13.69 3.45 -8.66
N GLN A 314 -13.61 4.75 -8.97
CA GLN A 314 -13.82 5.25 -10.34
C GLN A 314 -12.69 4.80 -11.27
N VAL A 315 -11.46 4.77 -10.77
CA VAL A 315 -10.28 4.35 -11.55
C VAL A 315 -10.30 2.86 -11.82
N ASP A 316 -10.65 2.05 -10.81
CA ASP A 316 -10.85 0.60 -10.97
C ASP A 316 -11.91 0.32 -12.05
N THR A 317 -13.03 1.04 -11.99
CA THR A 317 -14.12 0.87 -12.97
C THR A 317 -13.64 1.07 -14.41
N VAL A 318 -12.78 2.06 -14.68
CA VAL A 318 -12.24 2.29 -16.02
C VAL A 318 -11.49 1.09 -16.57
N ALA A 319 -10.56 0.54 -15.81
CA ALA A 319 -9.78 -0.63 -16.23
C ALA A 319 -10.65 -1.89 -16.32
N ARG A 320 -11.55 -2.07 -15.36
CA ARG A 320 -12.47 -3.22 -15.31
C ARG A 320 -13.44 -3.23 -16.47
N ASP A 321 -14.03 -2.09 -16.81
CA ASP A 321 -14.91 -1.94 -17.97
C ASP A 321 -14.16 -2.20 -19.28
N TYR A 322 -12.92 -1.72 -19.40
CA TYR A 322 -12.08 -2.00 -20.56
C TYR A 322 -11.87 -3.51 -20.74
N ILE A 323 -11.41 -4.22 -19.71
CA ILE A 323 -11.20 -5.67 -19.73
C ILE A 323 -12.51 -6.42 -20.03
N SER A 324 -13.62 -5.98 -19.41
CA SER A 324 -14.96 -6.56 -19.61
C SER A 324 -15.43 -6.43 -21.05
N GLY A 325 -15.11 -5.31 -21.72
CA GLY A 325 -15.43 -5.07 -23.13
C GLY A 325 -14.81 -6.08 -24.11
N TYR A 326 -13.72 -6.76 -23.69
CA TYR A 326 -13.08 -7.84 -24.43
C TYR A 326 -13.54 -9.25 -23.99
N GLY A 327 -14.49 -9.36 -23.06
CA GLY A 327 -15.07 -10.63 -22.61
C GLY A 327 -14.28 -11.33 -21.50
N TYR A 328 -13.39 -10.62 -20.78
CA TYR A 328 -12.56 -11.17 -19.70
C TYR A 328 -13.00 -10.71 -18.30
N ALA A 329 -14.25 -10.26 -18.12
CA ALA A 329 -14.75 -9.76 -16.83
C ALA A 329 -14.51 -10.70 -15.67
N ASP A 330 -14.78 -12.01 -15.83
CA ASP A 330 -14.66 -13.05 -14.81
C ASP A 330 -13.20 -13.44 -14.52
N HIS A 331 -12.26 -12.92 -15.30
CA HIS A 331 -10.82 -13.24 -15.19
C HIS A 331 -10.00 -12.10 -14.58
N PHE A 332 -10.60 -10.98 -14.24
CA PHE A 332 -9.98 -9.92 -13.45
C PHE A 332 -10.49 -9.97 -12.01
N THR A 333 -9.79 -10.70 -11.16
CA THR A 333 -10.28 -11.25 -9.90
C THR A 333 -9.83 -10.49 -8.64
N HIS A 334 -9.14 -9.36 -8.79
CA HIS A 334 -8.73 -8.48 -7.70
C HIS A 334 -8.99 -7.01 -8.03
N ARG A 335 -8.81 -6.09 -7.07
CA ARG A 335 -8.87 -4.64 -7.30
C ARG A 335 -7.81 -4.20 -8.30
N LEU A 336 -8.02 -3.04 -8.92
CA LEU A 336 -7.06 -2.48 -9.89
C LEU A 336 -5.71 -2.12 -9.28
N GLY A 337 -5.68 -1.73 -7.99
CA GLY A 337 -4.44 -1.33 -7.35
C GLY A 337 -4.64 -0.93 -5.90
N HIS A 338 -3.55 -0.73 -5.21
CA HIS A 338 -3.51 -0.40 -3.79
C HIS A 338 -2.64 0.83 -3.52
N SER A 339 -2.87 1.49 -2.39
CA SER A 339 -1.97 2.54 -1.96
C SER A 339 -0.62 1.96 -1.55
N ILE A 340 0.45 2.71 -1.80
CA ILE A 340 1.83 2.36 -1.46
C ILE A 340 2.35 3.34 -0.41
N ASN A 341 3.08 2.81 0.59
CA ASN A 341 3.72 3.61 1.62
C ASN A 341 4.97 2.89 2.17
N ASN A 342 5.32 3.07 3.43
CA ASN A 342 6.36 2.29 4.11
C ASN A 342 5.96 0.82 4.40
N THR A 343 4.79 0.44 3.95
CA THR A 343 4.32 -0.93 3.74
C THR A 343 3.86 -1.04 2.29
N VAL A 344 4.06 -2.18 1.64
CA VAL A 344 3.66 -2.38 0.23
C VAL A 344 2.18 -2.07 0.05
N HIS A 345 1.32 -2.58 0.91
CA HIS A 345 -0.09 -2.18 0.99
C HIS A 345 -0.25 -1.07 2.03
N GLY A 346 -0.28 0.19 1.58
CA GLY A 346 -0.48 1.38 2.41
C GLY A 346 -1.91 1.51 2.97
N GLU A 347 -2.14 2.59 3.72
CA GLU A 347 -3.43 2.88 4.38
C GLU A 347 -4.23 4.00 3.68
N ALA A 348 -3.74 4.54 2.54
CA ALA A 348 -4.48 5.49 1.73
C ALA A 348 -5.51 4.79 0.81
N VAL A 349 -6.12 5.56 -0.08
CA VAL A 349 -7.11 5.08 -1.05
C VAL A 349 -6.54 3.97 -1.93
N ASN A 350 -7.32 2.90 -2.10
CA ASN A 350 -7.08 1.87 -3.10
C ASN A 350 -7.87 2.19 -4.38
N LEU A 351 -7.40 1.71 -5.51
CA LEU A 351 -8.16 1.71 -6.75
C LEU A 351 -9.03 0.45 -6.76
N ASP A 352 -10.22 0.55 -6.14
CA ASP A 352 -11.00 -0.64 -5.81
C ASP A 352 -12.52 -0.39 -5.92
N ASN A 353 -13.15 -1.11 -6.84
CA ASN A 353 -14.59 -1.25 -6.99
C ASN A 353 -15.01 -2.74 -7.07
N PHE A 354 -14.16 -3.63 -6.55
CA PHE A 354 -14.36 -5.07 -6.65
C PHE A 354 -14.35 -5.76 -5.28
N GLU A 355 -13.26 -5.64 -4.53
CA GLU A 355 -13.15 -6.20 -3.18
C GLU A 355 -13.85 -5.30 -2.16
N THR A 356 -13.69 -3.98 -2.34
CA THR A 356 -14.40 -2.93 -1.62
C THR A 356 -14.87 -1.85 -2.58
N HIS A 357 -15.67 -0.90 -2.11
CA HIS A 357 -16.03 0.28 -2.88
C HIS A 357 -15.32 1.49 -2.26
N ASP A 358 -14.07 1.77 -2.72
CA ASP A 358 -13.25 2.79 -2.09
C ASP A 358 -13.64 4.20 -2.55
N THR A 359 -14.45 4.85 -1.74
CA THR A 359 -14.96 6.22 -1.97
C THR A 359 -14.01 7.33 -1.51
N ARG A 360 -12.85 6.99 -0.96
CA ARG A 360 -11.84 7.99 -0.60
C ARG A 360 -11.30 8.70 -1.83
N HIS A 361 -10.98 9.97 -1.67
CA HIS A 361 -10.40 10.75 -2.75
C HIS A 361 -8.92 10.46 -2.94
N ILE A 362 -8.48 10.42 -4.19
CA ILE A 362 -7.05 10.41 -4.54
C ILE A 362 -6.54 11.83 -4.34
N ILE A 363 -5.75 12.03 -3.29
CA ILE A 363 -5.24 13.34 -2.89
C ILE A 363 -3.78 13.54 -3.31
N GLN A 364 -3.36 14.80 -3.41
CA GLN A 364 -1.96 15.13 -3.64
C GLN A 364 -1.05 14.55 -2.56
N GLY A 365 0.08 13.98 -2.96
CA GLY A 365 1.12 13.47 -2.07
C GLY A 365 1.05 11.97 -1.81
N ILE A 366 0.10 11.24 -2.38
CA ILE A 366 0.01 9.78 -2.23
C ILE A 366 0.49 9.04 -3.47
N GLY A 367 1.01 7.83 -3.27
CA GLY A 367 1.33 6.88 -4.33
C GLY A 367 0.48 5.61 -4.22
N PHE A 368 0.30 4.96 -5.36
CA PHE A 368 -0.51 3.75 -5.51
C PHE A 368 -0.05 2.93 -6.72
N SER A 369 -0.32 1.62 -6.71
CA SER A 369 -0.15 0.76 -7.89
C SER A 369 -1.31 0.92 -8.88
N ILE A 370 -1.05 0.58 -10.15
CA ILE A 370 -2.05 0.34 -11.20
C ILE A 370 -1.66 -0.99 -11.84
N GLU A 371 -2.39 -2.06 -11.52
CA GLU A 371 -1.97 -3.43 -11.77
C GLU A 371 -3.09 -4.34 -12.31
N PRO A 372 -3.76 -3.99 -13.41
CA PRO A 372 -4.80 -4.86 -13.95
C PRO A 372 -4.22 -6.23 -14.35
N GLY A 373 -5.03 -7.28 -14.20
CA GLY A 373 -4.66 -8.63 -14.58
C GLY A 373 -5.79 -9.41 -15.25
N ILE A 374 -5.43 -10.37 -16.10
CA ILE A 374 -6.33 -11.36 -16.68
C ILE A 374 -5.74 -12.75 -16.41
N TYR A 375 -6.46 -13.59 -15.68
CA TYR A 375 -6.00 -14.89 -15.19
C TYR A 375 -6.81 -16.01 -15.84
N LEU A 376 -6.18 -16.63 -16.87
CA LEU A 376 -6.74 -17.78 -17.60
C LEU A 376 -6.17 -19.09 -17.01
N PRO A 377 -6.84 -20.23 -17.17
CA PRO A 377 -6.35 -21.49 -16.60
C PRO A 377 -4.93 -21.88 -17.05
N GLU A 378 -4.53 -21.51 -18.26
CA GLU A 378 -3.24 -21.89 -18.85
C GLU A 378 -2.14 -20.87 -18.58
N PHE A 379 -2.49 -19.59 -18.39
CA PHE A 379 -1.56 -18.49 -18.10
C PHE A 379 -2.29 -17.27 -17.54
N GLY A 380 -1.59 -16.48 -16.75
CA GLY A 380 -2.03 -15.18 -16.28
C GLY A 380 -1.17 -14.05 -16.82
N VAL A 381 -1.75 -12.89 -16.99
CA VAL A 381 -1.06 -11.64 -17.35
C VAL A 381 -1.42 -10.58 -16.34
N ARG A 382 -0.43 -9.98 -15.70
CA ARG A 382 -0.53 -8.74 -14.93
C ARG A 382 0.53 -7.77 -15.43
N SER A 383 0.21 -6.51 -15.49
CA SER A 383 1.18 -5.46 -15.77
C SER A 383 0.97 -4.35 -14.77
N GLU A 384 2.00 -4.03 -14.03
CA GLU A 384 1.93 -3.11 -12.91
C GLU A 384 2.90 -1.95 -13.05
N ILE A 385 2.42 -0.80 -12.66
CA ILE A 385 3.20 0.42 -12.48
C ILE A 385 2.85 1.07 -11.15
N ASP A 386 3.82 1.74 -10.55
CA ASP A 386 3.59 2.71 -9.49
C ASP A 386 3.22 4.06 -10.09
N ALA A 387 2.27 4.74 -9.48
CA ALA A 387 1.86 6.09 -9.83
C ALA A 387 1.78 6.99 -8.59
N TYR A 388 2.00 8.28 -8.79
CA TYR A 388 1.99 9.28 -7.72
C TYR A 388 1.13 10.49 -8.12
N MET A 389 0.30 10.98 -7.20
CA MET A 389 -0.50 12.19 -7.38
C MET A 389 0.30 13.42 -6.93
N SER A 390 0.92 14.12 -7.88
CA SER A 390 1.67 15.37 -7.62
C SER A 390 0.76 16.59 -7.67
N ALA A 391 1.33 17.76 -7.32
CA ALA A 391 0.65 19.05 -7.51
C ALA A 391 0.42 19.41 -8.98
N GLN A 392 1.14 18.78 -9.92
CA GLN A 392 1.01 18.97 -11.37
C GLN A 392 0.17 17.87 -12.03
N GLY A 393 -0.36 16.94 -11.26
CA GLY A 393 -1.17 15.80 -11.70
C GLY A 393 -0.50 14.46 -11.50
N PRO A 394 -1.20 13.37 -11.85
CA PRO A 394 -0.72 12.01 -11.68
C PRO A 394 0.31 11.63 -12.78
N TYR A 395 1.32 10.87 -12.39
CA TYR A 395 2.30 10.30 -13.31
C TYR A 395 2.85 8.97 -12.78
N ALA A 396 3.31 8.11 -13.68
CA ALA A 396 3.99 6.87 -13.30
C ALA A 396 5.37 7.16 -12.72
N THR A 397 5.72 6.53 -11.61
CA THR A 397 7.00 6.67 -10.92
C THR A 397 7.92 5.48 -11.13
N SER A 398 7.40 4.37 -11.63
CA SER A 398 8.16 3.16 -12.00
C SER A 398 8.38 3.07 -13.51
N PRO A 399 9.34 2.25 -13.97
CA PRO A 399 9.46 1.88 -15.39
C PRO A 399 8.19 1.20 -15.89
N ILE A 400 7.80 1.51 -17.12
CA ILE A 400 6.57 0.99 -17.74
C ILE A 400 6.95 -0.08 -18.76
N GLN A 401 6.47 -1.30 -18.57
CA GLN A 401 6.58 -2.33 -19.60
C GLN A 401 5.57 -2.03 -20.74
N THR A 402 6.08 -1.93 -21.96
CA THR A 402 5.28 -1.67 -23.17
C THR A 402 5.24 -2.85 -24.13
N GLU A 403 6.16 -3.78 -24.00
CA GLU A 403 6.30 -4.98 -24.84
C GLU A 403 6.65 -6.18 -23.97
N ILE A 404 6.27 -7.38 -24.43
CA ILE A 404 6.67 -8.63 -23.78
C ILE A 404 8.15 -8.85 -23.98
N VAL A 405 8.90 -9.13 -22.92
CA VAL A 405 10.33 -9.46 -23.01
C VAL A 405 10.49 -10.84 -23.67
N LEU A 406 11.30 -10.92 -24.72
CA LEU A 406 11.66 -12.21 -25.36
C LEU A 406 12.98 -12.73 -24.78
N ILE A 407 12.92 -13.88 -24.16
CA ILE A 407 14.08 -14.64 -23.66
C ILE A 407 14.45 -15.63 -24.74
N GLN A 408 15.62 -15.46 -25.36
CA GLN A 408 16.04 -16.21 -26.57
C GLN A 408 17.31 -17.03 -26.30
N PRO A 409 17.22 -18.19 -25.60
CA PRO A 409 18.36 -19.03 -25.30
C PRO A 409 19.05 -19.52 -26.60
N LYS A 410 20.38 -19.49 -26.61
CA LYS A 410 21.22 -19.86 -27.78
C LYS A 410 21.69 -21.30 -27.74
#